data_3c9d9959106b11d05df656951b0fc61b
#
_entry.id   3c9d9959106b11d05df656951b0fc61b
#
_cell.length_a   1.000
_cell.length_b   1.000
_cell.length_c   1.000
_cell.angle_alpha   90.00
_cell.angle_beta   90.00
_cell.angle_gamma   90.00
#
_symmetry.space_group_name_H-M   'P 1'
#
loop_
_entity.id
_entity.type
_entity.pdbx_description
1 polymer ?
#
loop_
_entity_poly.entity_id
_entity_poly.type
_entity_poly.pdbx_seq_one_letter_code
_entity_poly.pdbx_strand_id
1 'polypeptide(L)'
;MFYYEIMGLGKEAKERLVKRMNDLGVRESDLVEKFILGSGSGGQKINKTSSCVYLKHIPSNIEIKCQQDRSRDLNRYHARQELCDKLEEQILQEKSERLQKIAKIRRQKKRRSRKAQEKVLASKKKRSEIKSLRKNLEVR
;
A
#
# COMPACT_ATOMS: atom_id res chain seq x y z
N MET A 1 9.63 -22.66 -18.22
CA MET A 1 8.63 -23.16 -17.26
C MET A 1 9.40 -23.89 -16.15
N PHE A 2 9.95 -23.14 -15.19
CA PHE A 2 10.77 -23.71 -14.11
C PHE A 2 9.88 -23.95 -12.89
N TYR A 3 9.26 -25.13 -12.85
CA TYR A 3 8.64 -25.63 -11.63
C TYR A 3 9.75 -25.99 -10.66
N TYR A 4 10.02 -25.14 -9.70
CA TYR A 4 10.88 -25.47 -8.59
C TYR A 4 10.23 -26.62 -7.80
N GLU A 5 10.84 -27.80 -7.86
CA GLU A 5 10.60 -28.86 -6.89
C GLU A 5 11.10 -28.38 -5.54
N ILE A 6 10.27 -27.61 -4.82
CA ILE A 6 10.55 -27.27 -3.42
C ILE A 6 10.29 -28.54 -2.64
N MET A 7 11.33 -29.29 -2.33
CA MET A 7 11.24 -30.47 -1.47
C MET A 7 10.67 -30.07 -0.11
N GLY A 8 9.58 -30.72 0.31
CA GLY A 8 8.96 -30.53 1.63
C GLY A 8 7.70 -29.66 1.68
N LEU A 9 7.29 -28.96 0.61
CA LEU A 9 6.02 -28.24 0.57
C LEU A 9 4.96 -29.02 -0.24
N GLY A 10 3.72 -29.01 0.28
CA GLY A 10 2.57 -29.56 -0.43
C GLY A 10 2.31 -28.82 -1.76
N LYS A 11 1.84 -29.56 -2.77
CA LYS A 11 1.54 -29.02 -4.11
C LYS A 11 0.61 -27.82 -4.08
N GLU A 12 -0.42 -27.88 -3.25
CA GLU A 12 -1.42 -26.80 -3.08
C GLU A 12 -0.80 -25.50 -2.56
N ALA A 13 0.19 -25.56 -1.67
CA ALA A 13 0.84 -24.35 -1.14
C ALA A 13 1.64 -23.63 -2.22
N LYS A 14 2.32 -24.41 -3.08
CA LYS A 14 3.05 -23.87 -4.24
C LYS A 14 2.12 -23.21 -5.24
N GLU A 15 1.02 -23.87 -5.58
CA GLU A 15 0.03 -23.36 -6.53
C GLU A 15 -0.61 -22.05 -6.02
N ARG A 16 -0.93 -21.99 -4.73
CA ARG A 16 -1.44 -20.77 -4.09
C ARG A 16 -0.46 -19.60 -4.18
N LEU A 17 0.82 -19.86 -3.93
CA LEU A 17 1.86 -18.83 -4.03
C LEU A 17 2.01 -18.33 -5.47
N VAL A 18 2.09 -19.23 -6.44
CA VAL A 18 2.21 -18.89 -7.86
C VAL A 18 1.00 -18.05 -8.32
N LYS A 19 -0.21 -18.45 -7.92
CA LYS A 19 -1.41 -17.68 -8.22
C LYS A 19 -1.32 -16.28 -7.63
N ARG A 20 -0.95 -16.16 -6.35
CA ARG A 20 -0.81 -14.87 -5.66
C ARG A 20 0.23 -13.97 -6.34
N MET A 21 1.38 -14.51 -6.74
CA MET A 21 2.40 -13.77 -7.49
C MET A 21 1.86 -13.28 -8.83
N ASN A 22 1.12 -14.13 -9.56
CA ASN A 22 0.50 -13.74 -10.84
C ASN A 22 -0.55 -12.63 -10.67
N ASP A 23 -1.38 -12.72 -9.63
CA ASP A 23 -2.40 -11.71 -9.30
C ASP A 23 -1.78 -10.34 -8.98
N LEU A 24 -0.59 -10.34 -8.41
CA LEU A 24 0.21 -9.14 -8.11
C LEU A 24 1.11 -8.68 -9.28
N GLY A 25 1.12 -9.43 -10.39
CA GLY A 25 1.94 -9.14 -11.57
C GLY A 25 3.42 -9.40 -11.39
N VAL A 26 3.81 -10.18 -10.39
CA VAL A 26 5.21 -10.57 -10.13
C VAL A 26 5.63 -11.69 -11.07
N ARG A 27 6.66 -11.44 -11.88
CA ARG A 27 7.26 -12.44 -12.78
C ARG A 27 8.59 -12.90 -12.21
N GLU A 28 8.94 -14.18 -12.41
CA GLU A 28 10.24 -14.69 -11.98
C GLU A 28 11.42 -14.00 -12.68
N SER A 29 11.23 -13.48 -13.91
CA SER A 29 12.22 -12.67 -14.63
C SER A 29 12.59 -11.36 -13.92
N ASP A 30 11.69 -10.86 -13.10
CA ASP A 30 11.83 -9.58 -12.41
C ASP A 30 12.44 -9.74 -11.01
N LEU A 31 12.77 -11.00 -10.66
CA LEU A 31 13.35 -11.37 -9.37
C LEU A 31 14.85 -11.64 -9.48
N VAL A 32 15.62 -11.00 -8.63
CA VAL A 32 17.04 -11.32 -8.41
C VAL A 32 17.16 -12.09 -7.11
N GLU A 33 17.53 -13.35 -7.21
CA GLU A 33 17.71 -14.26 -6.07
C GLU A 33 19.19 -14.51 -5.82
N LYS A 34 19.62 -14.41 -4.57
CA LYS A 34 20.98 -14.74 -4.12
C LYS A 34 20.92 -15.53 -2.82
N PHE A 35 21.84 -16.48 -2.69
CA PHE A 35 22.01 -17.23 -1.44
C PHE A 35 23.18 -16.65 -0.66
N ILE A 36 22.90 -16.18 0.54
CA ILE A 36 23.87 -15.53 1.41
C ILE A 36 24.03 -16.32 2.71
N LEU A 37 25.13 -16.08 3.39
CA LEU A 37 25.33 -16.61 4.73
C LEU A 37 24.32 -16.02 5.69
N GLY A 38 23.76 -16.86 6.56
CA GLY A 38 22.87 -16.39 7.61
C GLY A 38 23.61 -15.55 8.65
N SER A 39 22.88 -14.70 9.35
CA SER A 39 23.38 -13.93 10.49
C SER A 39 22.56 -14.25 11.75
N GLY A 40 23.22 -14.37 12.90
CA GLY A 40 22.56 -14.61 14.19
C GLY A 40 23.38 -15.50 15.14
N SER A 41 22.90 -15.66 16.36
CA SER A 41 23.48 -16.49 17.44
C SER A 41 23.30 -18.00 17.20
N GLY A 42 23.46 -18.45 15.94
CA GLY A 42 23.29 -19.85 15.57
C GLY A 42 24.61 -20.60 15.53
N GLY A 43 24.52 -21.91 15.69
CA GLY A 43 25.69 -22.82 15.69
C GLY A 43 26.44 -22.84 14.35
N GLN A 44 27.50 -23.66 14.29
CA GLN A 44 28.45 -23.77 13.18
C GLN A 44 27.82 -23.91 11.78
N LYS A 45 26.60 -24.50 11.68
CA LYS A 45 25.86 -24.68 10.41
C LYS A 45 25.42 -23.37 9.79
N ILE A 46 24.93 -22.41 10.59
CA ILE A 46 24.42 -21.12 10.09
C ILE A 46 25.56 -20.30 9.50
N ASN A 47 26.73 -20.35 10.10
CA ASN A 47 27.91 -19.60 9.65
C ASN A 47 28.60 -20.22 8.43
N LYS A 48 28.35 -21.52 8.16
CA LYS A 48 29.01 -22.25 7.05
C LYS A 48 28.11 -22.52 5.85
N THR A 49 26.77 -22.41 5.99
CA THR A 49 25.83 -22.74 4.91
C THR A 49 25.07 -21.51 4.45
N SER A 50 25.11 -21.22 3.15
CA SER A 50 24.32 -20.14 2.54
C SER A 50 22.83 -20.54 2.42
N SER A 51 22.16 -20.68 3.57
CA SER A 51 20.73 -21.02 3.62
C SER A 51 19.82 -19.79 3.62
N CYS A 52 20.34 -18.62 3.90
CA CYS A 52 19.60 -17.38 3.83
C CYS A 52 19.37 -16.97 2.38
N VAL A 53 18.13 -16.60 2.05
CA VAL A 53 17.71 -16.18 0.72
C VAL A 53 17.58 -14.66 0.71
N TYR A 54 18.33 -14.02 -0.16
CA TYR A 54 18.14 -12.62 -0.53
C TYR A 54 17.34 -12.59 -1.82
N LEU A 55 16.20 -11.91 -1.79
CA LEU A 55 15.31 -11.75 -2.93
C LEU A 55 15.07 -10.25 -3.17
N LYS A 56 15.28 -9.80 -4.40
CA LYS A 56 15.00 -8.43 -4.83
C LYS A 56 14.03 -8.43 -6.00
N HIS A 57 12.95 -7.70 -5.89
CA HIS A 57 12.02 -7.45 -6.98
C HIS A 57 12.38 -6.13 -7.65
N ILE A 58 12.81 -6.20 -8.93
CA ILE A 58 13.35 -5.07 -9.68
C ILE A 58 12.33 -3.93 -9.83
N PRO A 59 11.06 -4.18 -10.27
CA PRO A 59 10.12 -3.11 -10.54
C PRO A 59 9.71 -2.29 -9.30
N SER A 60 9.54 -2.95 -8.13
CA SER A 60 9.17 -2.27 -6.89
C SER A 60 10.35 -1.89 -6.01
N ASN A 61 11.57 -2.35 -6.37
CA ASN A 61 12.80 -2.19 -5.58
C ASN A 61 12.70 -2.71 -4.13
N ILE A 62 11.78 -3.67 -3.88
CA ILE A 62 11.63 -4.32 -2.59
C ILE A 62 12.72 -5.38 -2.43
N GLU A 63 13.40 -5.35 -1.29
CA GLU A 63 14.43 -6.30 -0.93
C GLU A 63 14.01 -7.09 0.31
N ILE A 64 14.23 -8.40 0.29
CA ILE A 64 13.86 -9.33 1.35
C ILE A 64 15.04 -10.22 1.67
N LYS A 65 15.25 -10.46 2.95
CA LYS A 65 16.22 -11.45 3.46
C LYS A 65 15.46 -12.44 4.34
N CYS A 66 15.34 -13.68 3.89
CA CYS A 66 14.61 -14.71 4.61
C CYS A 66 15.57 -15.80 5.11
N GLN A 67 15.49 -16.05 6.42
CA GLN A 67 16.31 -17.03 7.14
C GLN A 67 15.47 -17.73 8.22
N GLN A 68 14.24 -18.12 7.88
CA GLN A 68 13.30 -18.70 8.85
C GLN A 68 13.55 -20.20 9.07
N ASP A 69 13.96 -20.89 8.02
CA ASP A 69 14.12 -22.33 8.02
C ASP A 69 15.57 -22.80 7.79
N ARG A 70 15.81 -24.08 8.12
CA ARG A 70 17.06 -24.76 7.81
C ARG A 70 17.19 -25.10 6.33
N SER A 71 16.07 -25.22 5.64
CA SER A 71 15.99 -25.55 4.22
C SER A 71 16.05 -24.27 3.37
N ARG A 72 16.94 -24.26 2.40
CA ARG A 72 17.05 -23.21 1.41
C ARG A 72 15.74 -23.04 0.63
N ASP A 73 15.12 -24.15 0.27
CA ASP A 73 13.89 -24.15 -0.53
C ASP A 73 12.70 -23.58 0.25
N LEU A 74 12.60 -23.87 1.55
CA LEU A 74 11.58 -23.25 2.41
C LEU A 74 11.83 -21.75 2.56
N ASN A 75 13.08 -21.32 2.72
CA ASN A 75 13.40 -19.89 2.77
C ASN A 75 13.08 -19.18 1.44
N ARG A 76 13.23 -19.86 0.30
CA ARG A 76 12.80 -19.32 -1.01
C ARG A 76 11.28 -19.10 -1.07
N TYR A 77 10.52 -20.06 -0.53
CA TYR A 77 9.08 -19.97 -0.45
C TYR A 77 8.64 -18.82 0.46
N HIS A 78 9.20 -18.73 1.66
CA HIS A 78 8.89 -17.67 2.62
C HIS A 78 9.30 -16.28 2.10
N ALA A 79 10.43 -16.17 1.42
CA ALA A 79 10.86 -14.92 0.80
C ALA A 79 9.84 -14.40 -0.25
N ARG A 80 9.27 -15.31 -1.07
CA ARG A 80 8.24 -14.96 -2.04
C ARG A 80 6.90 -14.63 -1.40
N GLN A 81 6.54 -15.29 -0.30
CA GLN A 81 5.35 -14.92 0.48
C GLN A 81 5.51 -13.50 1.04
N GLU A 82 6.63 -13.22 1.70
CA GLU A 82 6.92 -11.90 2.26
C GLU A 82 6.94 -10.80 1.19
N LEU A 83 7.41 -11.12 -0.02
CA LEU A 83 7.33 -10.20 -1.15
C LEU A 83 5.89 -9.88 -1.51
N CYS A 84 5.03 -10.88 -1.61
CA CYS A 84 3.60 -10.68 -1.88
C CYS A 84 2.94 -9.83 -0.79
N ASP A 85 3.23 -10.11 0.48
CA ASP A 85 2.69 -9.35 1.62
C ASP A 85 3.07 -7.86 1.53
N LYS A 86 4.34 -7.55 1.28
CA LYS A 86 4.83 -6.17 1.14
C LYS A 86 4.24 -5.44 -0.07
N LEU A 87 4.06 -6.14 -1.19
CA LEU A 87 3.41 -5.56 -2.37
C LEU A 87 1.94 -5.25 -2.13
N GLU A 88 1.20 -6.16 -1.49
CA GLU A 88 -0.19 -5.93 -1.12
C GLU A 88 -0.33 -4.74 -0.15
N GLU A 89 0.55 -4.66 0.84
CA GLU A 89 0.58 -3.53 1.78
C GLU A 89 0.83 -2.21 1.06
N GLN A 90 1.80 -2.17 0.14
CA GLN A 90 2.08 -0.98 -0.66
C GLN A 90 0.87 -0.55 -1.50
N ILE A 91 0.20 -1.49 -2.16
CA ILE A 91 -1.02 -1.22 -2.95
C ILE A 91 -2.15 -0.68 -2.06
N LEU A 92 -2.32 -1.24 -0.86
CA LEU A 92 -3.34 -0.78 0.09
C LEU A 92 -3.03 0.63 0.61
N GLN A 93 -1.78 0.93 0.91
CA GLN A 93 -1.35 2.26 1.33
C GLN A 93 -1.63 3.30 0.24
N GLU A 94 -1.24 3.02 -1.01
CA GLU A 94 -1.52 3.92 -2.13
C GLU A 94 -3.01 4.19 -2.33
N LYS A 95 -3.85 3.14 -2.24
CA LYS A 95 -5.31 3.29 -2.33
C LYS A 95 -5.85 4.16 -1.20
N SER A 96 -5.39 3.94 0.03
CA SER A 96 -5.79 4.71 1.21
C SER A 96 -5.42 6.19 1.06
N GLU A 97 -4.19 6.50 0.63
CA GLU A 97 -3.76 7.88 0.38
C GLU A 97 -4.59 8.58 -0.70
N ARG A 98 -4.90 7.89 -1.80
CA ARG A 98 -5.77 8.43 -2.87
C ARG A 98 -7.16 8.76 -2.33
N LEU A 99 -7.75 7.88 -1.52
CA LEU A 99 -9.06 8.11 -0.89
C LEU A 99 -9.01 9.30 0.08
N GLN A 100 -7.95 9.42 0.88
CA GLN A 100 -7.76 10.54 1.80
C GLN A 100 -7.62 11.88 1.04
N LYS A 101 -6.86 11.91 -0.06
CA LYS A 101 -6.73 13.09 -0.93
C LYS A 101 -8.09 13.50 -1.50
N ILE A 102 -8.87 12.55 -2.01
CA ILE A 102 -10.23 12.80 -2.54
C ILE A 102 -11.16 13.35 -1.43
N ALA A 103 -11.14 12.73 -0.25
CA ALA A 103 -11.94 13.16 0.89
C ALA A 103 -11.57 14.59 1.34
N LYS A 104 -10.27 14.91 1.37
CA LYS A 104 -9.78 16.27 1.68
C LYS A 104 -10.30 17.30 0.68
N ILE A 105 -10.23 17.00 -0.62
CA ILE A 105 -10.74 17.89 -1.67
C ILE A 105 -12.26 18.10 -1.52
N ARG A 106 -13.03 17.02 -1.26
CA ARG A 106 -14.48 17.10 -1.03
C ARG A 106 -14.82 17.98 0.17
N ARG A 107 -14.09 17.84 1.29
CA ARG A 107 -14.25 18.67 2.49
C ARG A 107 -13.94 20.14 2.21
N GLN A 108 -12.88 20.43 1.45
CA GLN A 108 -12.53 21.81 1.07
C GLN A 108 -13.59 22.45 0.17
N LYS A 109 -14.11 21.71 -0.83
CA LYS A 109 -15.22 22.21 -1.68
C LYS A 109 -16.48 22.50 -0.86
N LYS A 110 -16.84 21.62 0.09
CA LYS A 110 -18.00 21.84 0.98
C LYS A 110 -17.83 23.07 1.87
N ARG A 111 -16.65 23.32 2.44
CA ARG A 111 -16.36 24.51 3.23
C ARG A 111 -16.46 25.80 2.41
N ARG A 112 -15.94 25.81 1.16
CA ARG A 112 -16.06 26.97 0.25
C ARG A 112 -17.53 27.26 -0.09
N SER A 113 -18.31 26.24 -0.39
CA SER A 113 -19.73 26.34 -0.67
C SER A 113 -20.49 26.98 0.52
N ARG A 114 -20.24 26.56 1.75
CA ARG A 114 -20.82 27.07 2.97
C ARG A 114 -20.49 28.56 3.20
N LYS A 115 -19.19 28.93 3.08
CA LYS A 115 -18.77 30.34 3.17
C LYS A 115 -19.39 31.22 2.09
N ALA A 116 -19.55 30.70 0.88
CA ALA A 116 -20.24 31.44 -0.19
C ALA A 116 -21.72 31.66 0.14
N GLN A 117 -22.41 30.65 0.66
CA GLN A 117 -23.81 30.78 1.12
C GLN A 117 -23.94 31.79 2.25
N GLU A 118 -23.04 31.76 3.24
CA GLU A 118 -23.02 32.74 4.34
C GLU A 118 -22.87 34.19 3.83
N LYS A 119 -21.96 34.41 2.85
CA LYS A 119 -21.82 35.73 2.22
C LYS A 119 -23.10 36.19 1.50
N VAL A 120 -23.74 35.26 0.76
CA VAL A 120 -25.02 35.57 0.08
C VAL A 120 -26.14 35.89 1.09
N LEU A 121 -26.22 35.13 2.17
CA LEU A 121 -27.21 35.39 3.25
C LEU A 121 -26.94 36.72 3.93
N ALA A 122 -25.69 37.03 4.25
CA ALA A 122 -25.32 38.34 4.83
C ALA A 122 -25.66 39.51 3.90
N SER A 123 -25.40 39.38 2.60
CA SER A 123 -25.76 40.43 1.63
C SER A 123 -27.28 40.60 1.48
N LYS A 124 -28.06 39.52 1.52
CA LYS A 124 -29.53 39.56 1.51
C LYS A 124 -30.07 40.27 2.76
N LYS A 125 -29.50 39.96 3.94
CA LYS A 125 -29.91 40.60 5.20
C LYS A 125 -29.65 42.11 5.17
N LYS A 126 -28.47 42.56 4.73
CA LYS A 126 -28.15 43.97 4.56
C LYS A 126 -29.13 44.70 3.59
N ARG A 127 -29.47 44.07 2.46
CA ARG A 127 -30.46 44.62 1.52
C ARG A 127 -31.86 44.73 2.12
N SER A 128 -32.24 43.75 2.94
CA SER A 128 -33.53 43.77 3.65
C SER A 128 -33.60 44.93 4.66
N GLU A 129 -32.54 45.15 5.43
CA GLU A 129 -32.42 46.26 6.39
C GLU A 129 -32.51 47.62 5.69
N ILE A 130 -31.80 47.78 4.56
CA ILE A 130 -31.89 49.04 3.76
C ILE A 130 -33.32 49.26 3.21
N LYS A 131 -34.01 48.21 2.76
CA LYS A 131 -35.40 48.32 2.30
C LYS A 131 -36.37 48.70 3.42
N SER A 132 -36.19 48.16 4.61
CA SER A 132 -37.05 48.49 5.77
C SER A 132 -36.89 49.94 6.19
N LEU A 133 -35.66 50.47 6.18
CA LEU A 133 -35.38 51.87 6.44
C LEU A 133 -36.06 52.86 5.43
N ARG A 134 -36.10 52.47 4.14
CA ARG A 134 -36.76 53.23 3.11
C ARG A 134 -38.29 53.33 3.33
N LYS A 135 -38.93 52.20 3.71
CA LYS A 135 -40.38 52.20 4.02
C LYS A 135 -40.76 53.15 5.15
N ASN A 136 -39.91 53.32 6.15
CA ASN A 136 -40.17 54.21 7.28
C ASN A 136 -40.05 55.73 6.94
N LEU A 137 -39.43 56.04 5.78
CA LEU A 137 -39.31 57.43 5.30
C LEU A 137 -40.49 57.88 4.43
N GLU A 138 -41.26 56.94 3.84
CA GLU A 138 -42.39 57.19 3.00
C GLU A 138 -43.70 57.44 3.81
N VAL A 139 -43.69 57.25 5.12
CA VAL A 139 -44.85 57.38 6.02
C VAL A 139 -44.80 58.68 6.85
N ARG A 140 -43.94 59.58 6.51
CA ARG A 140 -43.88 60.95 7.04
C ARG A 140 -44.14 61.94 5.91
#